data_2cee9d068e1106d60a01e9ccd6caf9af
#
_entry.id   2cee9d068e1106d60a01e9ccd6caf9af
#
_cell.length_a   1.000
_cell.length_b   1.000
_cell.length_c   1.000
_cell.angle_alpha   90.00
_cell.angle_beta   90.00
_cell.angle_gamma   90.00
#
_symmetry.space_group_name_H-M   'P 1'
#
loop_
_entity.id
_entity.type
_entity.pdbx_description
1 polymer ?
#
loop_
_entity_poly.entity_id
_entity_poly.type
_entity_poly.pdbx_seq_one_letter_code
_entity_poly.pdbx_strand_id
1 'polypeptide(L)'
;MFLKQLQDKATTPIKQKAGSFLLHQADRYTRKIRSDLDACIDKRLVGTFFNLFVIILMFRERRMGLLLSELGGYLCGHSKAPAGTKRISNLLRSKKWSSSMIDDHFFERSVERVASMVADKKRPLLL
;
A
#
# COMPACT_ATOMS: atom_id res chain seq x y z
N MET A 1 -15.84 1.95 6.95
CA MET A 1 -14.40 2.09 6.64
C MET A 1 -14.03 1.20 5.48
N PHE A 2 -13.20 1.69 4.58
CA PHE A 2 -12.79 1.02 3.35
C PHE A 2 -12.23 -0.39 3.56
N LEU A 3 -11.27 -0.57 4.46
CA LEU A 3 -10.62 -1.88 4.69
C LEU A 3 -11.58 -2.92 5.27
N LYS A 4 -12.49 -2.49 6.15
CA LYS A 4 -13.54 -3.37 6.70
C LYS A 4 -14.52 -3.79 5.60
N GLN A 5 -14.91 -2.86 4.73
CA GLN A 5 -15.80 -3.16 3.60
C GLN A 5 -15.18 -4.16 2.63
N LEU A 6 -13.87 -4.12 2.42
CA LEU A 6 -13.18 -5.11 1.59
C LEU A 6 -13.22 -6.51 2.21
N GLN A 7 -13.07 -6.62 3.52
CA GLN A 7 -13.21 -7.89 4.23
C GLN A 7 -14.64 -8.41 4.17
N ASP A 8 -15.62 -7.53 4.38
CA ASP A 8 -17.04 -7.90 4.41
C ASP A 8 -17.57 -8.35 3.03
N LYS A 9 -16.96 -7.91 1.93
CA LYS A 9 -17.31 -8.34 0.58
C LYS A 9 -16.80 -9.73 0.20
N ALA A 10 -15.95 -10.32 1.02
CA ALA A 10 -15.46 -11.67 0.78
C ALA A 10 -16.56 -12.70 1.09
N THR A 11 -16.99 -13.44 0.08
CA THR A 11 -18.13 -14.35 0.16
C THR A 11 -17.80 -15.73 0.74
N THR A 12 -16.51 -16.06 0.92
CA THR A 12 -16.09 -17.35 1.45
C THR A 12 -15.11 -17.18 2.61
N PRO A 13 -15.09 -18.11 3.61
CA PRO A 13 -14.12 -18.04 4.71
C PRO A 13 -12.67 -18.03 4.25
N ILE A 14 -12.35 -18.72 3.17
CA ILE A 14 -11.00 -18.75 2.58
C ILE A 14 -10.61 -17.39 2.04
N LYS A 15 -11.50 -16.71 1.31
CA LYS A 15 -11.27 -15.36 0.79
C LYS A 15 -11.12 -14.33 1.91
N GLN A 16 -11.92 -14.45 2.97
CA GLN A 16 -11.80 -13.58 4.14
C GLN A 16 -10.45 -13.77 4.84
N LYS A 17 -10.01 -15.00 4.99
CA LYS A 17 -8.70 -15.34 5.56
C LYS A 17 -7.55 -14.78 4.72
N ALA A 18 -7.63 -14.94 3.41
CA ALA A 18 -6.64 -14.40 2.47
C ALA A 18 -6.60 -12.87 2.51
N GLY A 19 -7.77 -12.22 2.56
CA GLY A 19 -7.89 -10.77 2.68
C GLY A 19 -7.29 -10.24 3.98
N SER A 20 -7.59 -10.89 5.11
CA SER A 20 -7.02 -10.53 6.42
C SER A 20 -5.51 -10.72 6.44
N PHE A 21 -4.99 -11.80 5.85
CA PHE A 21 -3.57 -12.06 5.72
C PHE A 21 -2.87 -10.97 4.88
N LEU A 22 -3.45 -10.61 3.74
CA LEU A 22 -2.92 -9.55 2.87
C LEU A 22 -2.82 -8.21 3.61
N LEU A 23 -3.89 -7.81 4.32
CA LEU A 23 -3.91 -6.57 5.10
C LEU A 23 -2.86 -6.58 6.20
N HIS A 24 -2.70 -7.69 6.89
CA HIS A 24 -1.69 -7.85 7.94
C HIS A 24 -0.27 -7.74 7.37
N GLN A 25 0.01 -8.38 6.25
CA GLN A 25 1.31 -8.30 5.59
C GLN A 25 1.58 -6.89 5.06
N ALA A 26 0.58 -6.24 4.46
CA ALA A 26 0.69 -4.86 4.00
C ALA A 26 0.97 -3.90 5.17
N ASP A 27 0.29 -4.09 6.31
CA ASP A 27 0.53 -3.29 7.52
C ASP A 27 1.97 -3.46 8.02
N ARG A 28 2.44 -4.69 8.14
CA ARG A 28 3.82 -4.97 8.58
C ARG A 28 4.85 -4.40 7.63
N TYR A 29 4.67 -4.61 6.34
CA TYR A 29 5.60 -4.17 5.30
C TYR A 29 5.74 -2.65 5.26
N THR A 30 4.64 -1.93 5.40
CA THR A 30 4.60 -0.47 5.29
C THR A 30 4.77 0.26 6.63
N ARG A 31 4.92 -0.46 7.74
CA ARG A 31 4.93 0.14 9.09
C ARG A 31 6.01 1.21 9.23
N LYS A 32 7.22 0.92 8.79
CA LYS A 32 8.35 1.86 8.87
C LYS A 32 8.12 3.08 8.00
N ILE A 33 7.73 2.89 6.73
CA ILE A 33 7.48 4.02 5.82
C ILE A 33 6.34 4.90 6.31
N ARG A 34 5.28 4.31 6.88
CA ARG A 34 4.17 5.08 7.47
C ARG A 34 4.64 5.90 8.67
N SER A 35 5.50 5.34 9.51
CA SER A 35 6.09 6.06 10.64
C SER A 35 6.94 7.24 10.17
N ASP A 36 7.74 7.05 9.13
CA ASP A 36 8.55 8.10 8.53
C ASP A 36 7.67 9.19 7.90
N LEU A 37 6.58 8.80 7.22
CA LEU A 37 5.61 9.72 6.65
C LEU A 37 4.84 10.49 7.73
N ASP A 38 4.50 9.86 8.85
CA ASP A 38 3.82 10.52 9.98
C ASP A 38 4.62 11.71 10.52
N ALA A 39 5.94 11.65 10.43
CA ALA A 39 6.81 12.76 10.83
C ALA A 39 6.80 13.92 9.83
N CYS A 40 6.40 13.68 8.57
CA CYS A 40 6.50 14.64 7.48
C CYS A 40 5.16 15.22 7.04
N ILE A 41 4.10 14.41 7.07
CA ILE A 41 2.77 14.76 6.52
C ILE A 41 1.65 14.48 7.53
N ASP A 42 0.48 15.03 7.24
CA ASP A 42 -0.74 14.83 8.05
C ASP A 42 -1.12 13.33 8.08
N LYS A 43 -1.60 12.88 9.23
CA LYS A 43 -2.10 11.50 9.44
C LYS A 43 -3.16 11.07 8.43
N ARG A 44 -3.99 12.00 7.96
CA ARG A 44 -4.99 11.73 6.92
C ARG A 44 -4.35 11.33 5.61
N LEU A 45 -3.25 11.99 5.25
CA LEU A 45 -2.48 11.68 4.05
C LEU A 45 -1.74 10.34 4.20
N VAL A 46 -1.23 10.03 5.38
CA VAL A 46 -0.63 8.72 5.67
C VAL A 46 -1.67 7.60 5.52
N GLY A 47 -2.88 7.80 6.04
CA GLY A 47 -3.98 6.87 5.86
C GLY A 47 -4.34 6.68 4.38
N THR A 48 -4.38 7.76 3.62
CA THR A 48 -4.61 7.71 2.16
C THR A 48 -3.51 6.94 1.44
N PHE A 49 -2.25 7.16 1.82
CA PHE A 49 -1.11 6.42 1.28
C PHE A 49 -1.27 4.91 1.51
N PHE A 50 -1.57 4.50 2.72
CA PHE A 50 -1.75 3.08 3.04
C PHE A 50 -2.91 2.44 2.29
N ASN A 51 -4.05 3.12 2.24
CA ASN A 51 -5.22 2.63 1.52
C ASN A 51 -4.94 2.52 0.01
N LEU A 52 -4.26 3.50 -0.56
CA LEU A 52 -3.85 3.48 -1.96
C LEU A 52 -2.90 2.30 -2.24
N PHE A 53 -1.94 2.07 -1.36
CA PHE A 53 -1.02 0.94 -1.44
C PHE A 53 -1.78 -0.40 -1.49
N VAL A 54 -2.74 -0.60 -0.59
CA VAL A 54 -3.57 -1.80 -0.55
C VAL A 54 -4.40 -1.96 -1.83
N ILE A 55 -5.00 -0.88 -2.31
CA ILE A 55 -5.79 -0.91 -3.56
C ILE A 55 -4.92 -1.33 -4.74
N ILE A 56 -3.74 -0.76 -4.87
CA ILE A 56 -2.81 -1.11 -5.95
C ILE A 56 -2.42 -2.59 -5.87
N LEU A 57 -2.15 -3.10 -4.69
CA LEU A 57 -1.86 -4.53 -4.51
C LEU A 57 -3.01 -5.42 -4.93
N MET A 58 -4.25 -5.03 -4.60
CA MET A 58 -5.44 -5.83 -4.92
C MET A 58 -5.75 -5.86 -6.42
N PHE A 59 -5.48 -4.77 -7.14
CA PHE A 59 -5.86 -4.60 -8.55
C PHE A 59 -4.66 -4.58 -9.51
N ARG A 60 -3.47 -4.98 -9.05
CA ARG A 60 -2.23 -4.95 -9.83
C ARG A 60 -2.25 -5.78 -11.12
N GLU A 61 -3.08 -6.81 -11.18
CA GLU A 61 -3.11 -7.74 -12.31
C GLU A 61 -4.04 -7.29 -13.45
N ARG A 62 -4.61 -6.11 -13.35
CA ARG A 62 -5.44 -5.58 -14.43
C ARG A 62 -4.57 -5.27 -15.65
N ARG A 63 -5.05 -5.67 -16.81
CA ARG A 63 -4.37 -5.39 -18.10
C ARG A 63 -4.32 -3.90 -18.42
N MET A 64 -5.31 -3.16 -17.96
CA MET A 64 -5.37 -1.71 -18.11
C MET A 64 -4.90 -1.04 -16.83
N GLY A 65 -4.21 0.10 -16.96
CA GLY A 65 -3.79 0.89 -15.82
C GLY A 65 -4.99 1.35 -14.98
N LEU A 66 -4.73 1.60 -13.71
CA LEU A 66 -5.73 2.13 -12.79
C LEU A 66 -5.91 3.63 -13.02
N LEU A 67 -7.11 4.03 -13.38
CA LEU A 67 -7.45 5.45 -13.52
C LEU A 67 -7.61 6.09 -12.15
N LEU A 68 -7.27 7.36 -12.04
CA LEU A 68 -7.38 8.10 -10.78
C LEU A 68 -8.82 8.14 -10.25
N SER A 69 -9.80 8.26 -11.15
CA SER A 69 -11.22 8.21 -10.80
C SER A 69 -11.65 6.84 -10.26
N GLU A 70 -11.14 5.75 -10.82
CA GLU A 70 -11.38 4.40 -10.32
C GLU A 70 -10.76 4.20 -8.92
N LEU A 71 -9.52 4.66 -8.73
CA LEU A 71 -8.85 4.61 -7.44
C LEU A 71 -9.63 5.40 -6.39
N GLY A 72 -10.16 6.56 -6.76
CA GLY A 72 -11.03 7.36 -5.90
C GLY A 72 -12.31 6.63 -5.51
N GLY A 73 -12.92 5.92 -6.46
CA GLY A 73 -14.09 5.08 -6.21
C GLY A 73 -13.80 3.91 -5.28
N TYR A 74 -12.66 3.25 -5.43
CA TYR A 74 -12.22 2.18 -4.53
C TYR A 74 -11.91 2.70 -3.12
N LEU A 75 -11.38 3.92 -3.02
CA LEU A 75 -11.01 4.52 -1.73
C LEU A 75 -12.23 4.93 -0.90
N CYS A 76 -13.19 5.60 -1.50
CA CYS A 76 -14.33 6.22 -0.82
C CYS A 76 -15.70 5.67 -1.19
N GLY A 77 -15.77 4.71 -2.13
CA GLY A 77 -17.01 4.21 -2.71
C GLY A 77 -17.39 4.95 -3.99
N HIS A 78 -18.18 4.30 -4.84
CA HIS A 78 -18.56 4.82 -6.16
C HIS A 78 -19.24 6.18 -6.10
N SER A 79 -20.16 6.37 -5.14
CA SER A 79 -20.88 7.62 -4.96
C SER A 79 -19.99 8.78 -4.51
N LYS A 80 -18.85 8.50 -3.92
CA LYS A 80 -17.88 9.47 -3.38
C LYS A 80 -16.54 9.44 -4.13
N ALA A 81 -16.53 8.93 -5.35
CA ALA A 81 -15.32 8.86 -6.17
C ALA A 81 -14.61 10.21 -6.33
N PRO A 82 -15.29 11.36 -6.56
CA PRO A 82 -14.61 12.65 -6.62
C PRO A 82 -13.88 13.01 -5.33
N ALA A 83 -14.45 12.70 -4.17
CA ALA A 83 -13.80 12.94 -2.88
C ALA A 83 -12.56 12.06 -2.70
N GLY A 84 -12.63 10.79 -3.10
CA GLY A 84 -11.49 9.88 -3.10
C GLY A 84 -10.38 10.33 -4.05
N THR A 85 -10.73 10.75 -5.24
CA THR A 85 -9.80 11.32 -6.22
C THR A 85 -9.08 12.54 -5.66
N LYS A 86 -9.80 13.42 -4.98
CA LYS A 86 -9.23 14.60 -4.33
C LYS A 86 -8.24 14.23 -3.23
N ARG A 87 -8.56 13.22 -2.42
CA ARG A 87 -7.64 12.73 -1.38
C ARG A 87 -6.33 12.21 -1.96
N ILE A 88 -6.41 11.43 -3.02
CA ILE A 88 -5.23 10.91 -3.71
C ILE A 88 -4.43 12.04 -4.33
N SER A 89 -5.08 12.98 -4.99
CA SER A 89 -4.41 14.16 -5.57
C SER A 89 -3.71 14.99 -4.51
N ASN A 90 -4.32 15.19 -3.35
CA ASN A 90 -3.71 15.92 -2.23
C ASN A 90 -2.45 15.21 -1.72
N LEU A 91 -2.51 13.88 -1.62
CA LEU A 91 -1.33 13.08 -1.26
C LEU A 91 -0.20 13.27 -2.28
N LEU A 92 -0.50 13.10 -3.55
CA LEU A 92 0.51 13.15 -4.62
C LEU A 92 1.11 14.55 -4.80
N ARG A 93 0.34 15.60 -4.51
CA ARG A 93 0.81 17.00 -4.61
C ARG A 93 1.53 17.50 -3.37
N SER A 94 1.53 16.76 -2.29
CA SER A 94 2.21 17.18 -1.07
C SER A 94 3.71 17.30 -1.32
N LYS A 95 4.27 18.46 -0.98
CA LYS A 95 5.71 18.73 -1.10
C LYS A 95 6.51 18.31 0.13
N LYS A 96 5.83 17.80 1.15
CA LYS A 96 6.45 17.42 2.43
C LYS A 96 7.08 16.03 2.40
N TRP A 97 6.86 15.29 1.34
CA TRP A 97 7.46 13.98 1.12
C TRP A 97 7.90 13.87 -0.35
N SER A 98 8.76 12.91 -0.64
CA SER A 98 9.26 12.69 -1.99
C SER A 98 9.29 11.20 -2.32
N SER A 99 9.33 10.89 -3.60
CA SER A 99 9.49 9.51 -4.07
C SER A 99 10.77 8.85 -3.54
N SER A 100 11.81 9.64 -3.26
CA SER A 100 13.06 9.11 -2.70
C SER A 100 12.86 8.43 -1.35
N MET A 101 11.95 8.91 -0.50
CA MET A 101 11.61 8.24 0.77
C MET A 101 11.11 6.83 0.54
N ILE A 102 10.28 6.65 -0.48
CA ILE A 102 9.71 5.34 -0.85
C ILE A 102 10.80 4.45 -1.46
N ASP A 103 11.60 5.01 -2.36
CA ASP A 103 12.72 4.29 -2.99
C ASP A 103 13.73 3.82 -1.95
N ASP A 104 14.10 4.66 -1.00
CA ASP A 104 15.00 4.32 0.10
C ASP A 104 14.41 3.20 0.96
N HIS A 105 13.11 3.28 1.28
CA HIS A 105 12.43 2.22 2.03
C HIS A 105 12.48 0.87 1.29
N PHE A 106 12.16 0.86 0.01
CA PHE A 106 12.22 -0.37 -0.79
C PHE A 106 13.65 -0.90 -0.92
N PHE A 107 14.62 -0.02 -1.09
CA PHE A 107 16.02 -0.40 -1.13
C PHE A 107 16.47 -1.05 0.18
N GLU A 108 16.20 -0.43 1.32
CA GLU A 108 16.51 -0.99 2.65
C GLU A 108 15.87 -2.36 2.85
N ARG A 109 14.58 -2.50 2.51
CA ARG A 109 13.87 -3.77 2.61
C ARG A 109 14.46 -4.84 1.71
N SER A 110 14.89 -4.47 0.52
CA SER A 110 15.54 -5.38 -0.41
C SER A 110 16.89 -5.86 0.12
N VAL A 111 17.69 -4.95 0.68
CA VAL A 111 18.98 -5.29 1.31
C VAL A 111 18.79 -6.23 2.49
N GLU A 112 17.83 -5.95 3.37
CA GLU A 112 17.49 -6.82 4.50
C GLU A 112 17.07 -8.21 4.03
N ARG A 113 16.27 -8.27 2.99
CA ARG A 113 15.78 -9.54 2.42
C ARG A 113 16.94 -10.36 1.85
N VAL A 114 17.81 -9.72 1.09
CA VAL A 114 19.00 -10.36 0.50
C VAL A 114 19.93 -10.89 1.62
N ALA A 115 20.21 -10.07 2.63
CA ALA A 115 21.04 -10.46 3.76
C ALA A 115 20.45 -11.65 4.52
N SER A 116 19.14 -11.66 4.75
CA SER A 116 18.43 -12.79 5.37
C SER A 116 18.54 -14.07 4.54
N MET A 117 18.37 -13.97 3.23
CA MET A 117 18.48 -15.13 2.33
C MET A 117 19.90 -15.71 2.30
N VAL A 118 20.92 -14.86 2.31
CA VAL A 118 22.32 -15.30 2.33
C VAL A 118 22.65 -15.98 3.67
N ALA A 119 22.20 -15.41 4.78
CA ALA A 119 22.42 -15.97 6.12
C ALA A 119 21.76 -17.35 6.28
N ASP A 120 20.50 -17.47 5.84
CA ASP A 120 19.72 -18.71 6.00
C ASP A 120 20.21 -19.85 5.13
N LYS A 121 20.62 -19.57 3.90
CA LYS A 121 20.94 -20.61 2.91
C LYS A 121 22.41 -20.93 2.80
N LYS A 122 23.30 -20.16 3.41
CA LYS A 122 24.75 -20.28 3.26
C LYS A 122 25.22 -20.42 1.80
N ARG A 123 24.49 -19.79 0.87
CA ARG A 123 24.76 -19.84 -0.57
C ARG A 123 25.19 -18.48 -1.06
N PRO A 124 26.22 -18.38 -1.91
CA PRO A 124 26.53 -17.14 -2.58
C PRO A 124 25.38 -16.77 -3.53
N LEU A 125 25.01 -15.50 -3.56
CA LEU A 125 24.08 -14.99 -4.55
C LEU A 125 24.80 -14.91 -5.90
N LEU A 126 24.29 -15.64 -6.88
CA LEU A 126 24.69 -15.51 -8.26
C LEU A 126 23.94 -14.32 -8.85
N LEU A 127 24.68 -13.31 -9.22
CA LEU A 127 24.18 -12.16 -9.96
C LEU A 127 24.28 -12.42 -11.45
#